data_957f07e19907f3d789a1f26769732794
#
_entry.id   957f07e19907f3d789a1f26769732794
#
_cell.length_a   1.000
_cell.length_b   1.000
_cell.length_c   1.000
_cell.angle_alpha   90.00
_cell.angle_beta   90.00
_cell.angle_gamma   90.00
#
_symmetry.space_group_name_H-M   'P 1'
#
loop_
_entity.id
_entity.type
_entity.pdbx_description
1 polymer ?
#
loop_
_entity_poly.entity_id
_entity_poly.type
_entity_poly.pdbx_seq_one_letter_code
_entity_poly.pdbx_strand_id
1 'polypeptide(L)'
;PLHTVLYEDGAPAGLYCLKIQDFNIAGTALRVGGIGTVCVDGRSRGKGHLALLMQDAQERMQAAGCDIAMLGGQRQRYERFGYVPAGAHWEFTLTPRNVRDIRTGGVALAPLAEYPSWLESARALHEKQPVTCARGGDASFLTVLQSWRAEPYAVLQDGMFAGYCALAEGKPPRLQELVLPDAALLPAFAAALAQHTGAAGVRVQ
;
A
#
# COMPACT_ATOMS: atom_id res chain seq x y z
N PRO A 1 11.20 7.07 -7.50
CA PRO A 1 10.40 6.90 -8.71
C PRO A 1 10.97 7.74 -9.86
N LEU A 2 10.89 7.20 -11.08
CA LEU A 2 11.23 7.89 -12.31
C LEU A 2 9.92 8.38 -12.96
N HIS A 3 9.86 9.68 -13.26
CA HIS A 3 8.75 10.27 -14.00
C HIS A 3 9.19 10.50 -15.44
N THR A 4 8.44 9.96 -16.40
CA THR A 4 8.69 10.14 -17.84
C THR A 4 7.54 10.91 -18.44
N VAL A 5 7.86 11.95 -19.24
CA VAL A 5 6.87 12.77 -19.94
C VAL A 5 7.08 12.62 -21.43
N LEU A 6 6.01 12.30 -22.15
CA LEU A 6 5.94 12.31 -23.61
C LEU A 6 5.55 13.72 -24.08
N TYR A 7 6.28 14.25 -25.03
CA TYR A 7 5.97 15.54 -25.68
C TYR A 7 5.52 15.31 -27.12
N GLU A 8 4.54 16.08 -27.56
CA GLU A 8 4.08 16.17 -28.95
C GLU A 8 4.06 17.64 -29.33
N ASP A 9 4.76 18.02 -30.42
CA ASP A 9 4.86 19.40 -30.90
C ASP A 9 5.27 20.41 -29.81
N GLY A 10 6.18 20.00 -28.92
CA GLY A 10 6.69 20.81 -27.80
C GLY A 10 5.76 20.92 -26.59
N ALA A 11 4.59 20.29 -26.61
CA ALA A 11 3.65 20.25 -25.47
C ALA A 11 3.61 18.88 -24.80
N PRO A 12 3.40 18.81 -23.46
CA PRO A 12 3.20 17.53 -22.76
C PRO A 12 1.95 16.81 -23.29
N ALA A 13 2.13 15.59 -23.78
CA ALA A 13 1.07 14.76 -24.36
C ALA A 13 0.70 13.55 -23.50
N GLY A 14 1.60 13.11 -22.64
CA GLY A 14 1.33 12.00 -21.72
C GLY A 14 2.48 11.79 -20.73
N LEU A 15 2.24 10.98 -19.73
CA LEU A 15 3.27 10.64 -18.74
C LEU A 15 3.00 9.28 -18.07
N TYR A 16 4.03 8.73 -17.46
CA TYR A 16 3.93 7.65 -16.48
C TYR A 16 4.97 7.84 -15.37
N CYS A 17 4.75 7.13 -14.25
CA CYS A 17 5.70 6.99 -13.17
C CYS A 17 6.16 5.52 -13.10
N LEU A 18 7.47 5.28 -13.06
CA LEU A 18 8.07 3.97 -12.84
C LEU A 18 8.75 3.95 -11.48
N LYS A 19 8.43 2.97 -10.65
CA LYS A 19 9.08 2.69 -9.38
C LYS A 19 9.62 1.27 -9.40
N ILE A 20 10.93 1.11 -9.33
CA ILE A 20 11.58 -0.20 -9.18
C ILE A 20 11.79 -0.45 -7.70
N GLN A 21 11.38 -1.61 -7.23
CA GLN A 21 11.46 -2.02 -5.83
C GLN A 21 11.84 -3.49 -5.72
N ASP A 22 12.61 -3.82 -4.68
CA ASP A 22 12.91 -5.19 -4.34
C ASP A 22 11.86 -5.70 -3.35
N PHE A 23 11.24 -6.82 -3.69
CA PHE A 23 10.28 -7.54 -2.86
C PHE A 23 10.89 -8.84 -2.35
N ASN A 24 10.47 -9.26 -1.18
CA ASN A 24 10.64 -10.62 -0.71
C ASN A 24 9.27 -11.29 -0.68
N ILE A 25 9.12 -12.38 -1.39
CA ILE A 25 7.87 -13.16 -1.44
C ILE A 25 8.20 -14.58 -0.99
N ALA A 26 7.81 -14.93 0.23
CA ALA A 26 8.05 -16.24 0.85
C ALA A 26 9.53 -16.68 0.77
N GLY A 27 10.46 -15.75 1.01
CA GLY A 27 11.89 -15.99 0.99
C GLY A 27 12.56 -15.82 -0.38
N THR A 28 11.78 -15.57 -1.45
CA THR A 28 12.32 -15.32 -2.79
C THR A 28 12.42 -13.81 -3.03
N ALA A 29 13.62 -13.32 -3.33
CA ALA A 29 13.84 -11.94 -3.72
C ALA A 29 13.40 -11.73 -5.18
N LEU A 30 12.57 -10.73 -5.43
CA LEU A 30 12.10 -10.36 -6.76
C LEU A 30 12.27 -8.85 -6.96
N ARG A 31 12.75 -8.46 -8.13
CA ARG A 31 12.81 -7.08 -8.55
C ARG A 31 11.56 -6.71 -9.34
N VAL A 32 10.78 -5.77 -8.82
CA VAL A 32 9.45 -5.45 -9.33
C VAL A 32 9.43 -4.04 -9.91
N GLY A 33 8.99 -3.91 -11.16
CA GLY A 33 8.71 -2.63 -11.80
C GLY A 33 7.25 -2.24 -11.62
N GLY A 34 6.98 -1.25 -10.77
CA GLY A 34 5.64 -0.71 -10.55
C GLY A 34 5.37 0.48 -11.48
N ILE A 35 4.34 0.39 -12.33
CA ILE A 35 3.90 1.51 -13.17
C ILE A 35 2.69 2.18 -12.55
N GLY A 36 2.75 3.49 -12.41
CA GLY A 36 1.66 4.31 -11.91
C GLY A 36 1.47 5.59 -12.69
N THR A 37 0.38 6.31 -12.42
CA THR A 37 0.10 7.64 -12.95
C THR A 37 0.15 7.70 -14.49
N VAL A 38 -0.25 6.61 -15.17
CA VAL A 38 -0.26 6.58 -16.64
C VAL A 38 -1.40 7.44 -17.17
N CYS A 39 -1.08 8.50 -17.90
CA CYS A 39 -2.09 9.33 -18.52
C CYS A 39 -1.65 9.82 -19.91
N VAL A 40 -2.65 10.11 -20.75
CA VAL A 40 -2.48 10.77 -22.05
C VAL A 40 -3.46 11.93 -22.10
N ASP A 41 -2.96 13.12 -22.50
CA ASP A 41 -3.79 14.31 -22.65
C ASP A 41 -4.98 14.03 -23.59
N GLY A 42 -6.13 14.62 -23.27
CA GLY A 42 -7.36 14.36 -24.02
C GLY A 42 -7.25 14.68 -25.52
N ARG A 43 -6.49 15.73 -25.86
CA ARG A 43 -6.26 16.20 -27.25
C ARG A 43 -5.30 15.32 -28.02
N SER A 44 -4.47 14.54 -27.30
CA SER A 44 -3.45 13.64 -27.86
C SER A 44 -3.89 12.16 -27.86
N ARG A 45 -5.15 11.87 -27.53
CA ARG A 45 -5.70 10.51 -27.58
C ARG A 45 -5.86 10.01 -29.01
N GLY A 46 -5.88 8.69 -29.17
CA GLY A 46 -6.04 8.05 -30.48
C GLY A 46 -4.77 8.00 -31.33
N LYS A 47 -3.66 8.61 -30.90
CA LYS A 47 -2.40 8.70 -31.65
C LYS A 47 -1.35 7.64 -31.25
N GLY A 48 -1.71 6.65 -30.44
CA GLY A 48 -0.78 5.59 -30.02
C GLY A 48 0.10 5.93 -28.81
N HIS A 49 -0.01 7.11 -28.21
CA HIS A 49 0.87 7.57 -27.12
C HIS A 49 0.88 6.65 -25.89
N LEU A 50 -0.26 6.02 -25.56
CA LEU A 50 -0.27 5.03 -24.48
C LEU A 50 0.66 3.84 -24.82
N ALA A 51 0.69 3.39 -26.07
CA ALA A 51 1.56 2.29 -26.46
C ALA A 51 3.04 2.68 -26.34
N LEU A 52 3.41 3.88 -26.77
CA LEU A 52 4.78 4.39 -26.62
C LEU A 52 5.21 4.47 -25.14
N LEU A 53 4.34 5.01 -24.26
CA LEU A 53 4.61 5.10 -22.83
C LEU A 53 4.79 3.72 -22.20
N MET A 54 3.95 2.74 -22.54
CA MET A 54 4.03 1.40 -22.02
C MET A 54 5.25 0.64 -22.53
N GLN A 55 5.63 0.84 -23.80
CA GLN A 55 6.84 0.26 -24.37
C GLN A 55 8.09 0.81 -23.68
N ASP A 56 8.24 2.14 -23.56
CA ASP A 56 9.38 2.77 -22.86
C ASP A 56 9.48 2.27 -21.41
N ALA A 57 8.34 2.14 -20.71
CA ALA A 57 8.33 1.60 -19.36
C ALA A 57 8.82 0.14 -19.29
N GLN A 58 8.40 -0.71 -20.24
CA GLN A 58 8.83 -2.10 -20.33
C GLN A 58 10.33 -2.22 -20.64
N GLU A 59 10.84 -1.44 -21.59
CA GLU A 59 12.28 -1.41 -21.95
C GLU A 59 13.12 -1.01 -20.72
N ARG A 60 12.70 0.01 -19.98
CA ARG A 60 13.39 0.45 -18.74
C ARG A 60 13.36 -0.61 -17.65
N MET A 61 12.24 -1.32 -17.48
CA MET A 61 12.15 -2.42 -16.51
C MET A 61 13.05 -3.59 -16.90
N GLN A 62 13.12 -3.96 -18.19
CA GLN A 62 14.03 -4.97 -18.70
C GLN A 62 15.49 -4.57 -18.49
N ALA A 63 15.86 -3.34 -18.84
CA ALA A 63 17.21 -2.81 -18.63
C ALA A 63 17.62 -2.78 -17.14
N ALA A 64 16.65 -2.60 -16.25
CA ALA A 64 16.86 -2.62 -14.80
C ALA A 64 16.85 -4.04 -14.19
N GLY A 65 16.64 -5.08 -15.00
CA GLY A 65 16.58 -6.46 -14.54
C GLY A 65 15.36 -6.78 -13.68
N CYS A 66 14.20 -6.17 -13.98
CA CYS A 66 12.97 -6.50 -13.27
C CYS A 66 12.46 -7.89 -13.66
N ASP A 67 12.12 -8.71 -12.67
CA ASP A 67 11.56 -10.04 -12.84
C ASP A 67 10.08 -9.99 -13.24
N ILE A 68 9.34 -9.03 -12.67
CA ILE A 68 7.92 -8.81 -12.93
C ILE A 68 7.59 -7.32 -13.00
N ALA A 69 6.55 -7.01 -13.77
CA ALA A 69 5.93 -5.70 -13.83
C ALA A 69 4.55 -5.71 -13.18
N MET A 70 4.23 -4.68 -12.41
CA MET A 70 2.90 -4.53 -11.82
C MET A 70 2.33 -3.15 -12.04
N LEU A 71 1.01 -3.08 -12.15
CA LEU A 71 0.26 -1.82 -12.18
C LEU A 71 -1.15 -2.02 -11.59
N GLY A 72 -1.71 -0.93 -11.07
CA GLY A 72 -3.13 -0.85 -10.76
C GLY A 72 -3.88 -0.17 -11.91
N GLY A 73 -4.98 -0.79 -12.38
CA GLY A 73 -5.76 -0.18 -13.45
C GLY A 73 -6.79 -1.10 -14.10
N GLN A 74 -7.39 -0.60 -15.15
CA GLN A 74 -8.42 -1.33 -15.89
C GLN A 74 -7.79 -2.45 -16.75
N ARG A 75 -8.17 -3.70 -16.52
CA ARG A 75 -7.72 -4.87 -17.27
C ARG A 75 -7.73 -4.64 -18.78
N GLN A 76 -8.86 -4.22 -19.34
CA GLN A 76 -9.06 -4.01 -20.78
C GLN A 76 -8.07 -3.04 -21.41
N ARG A 77 -7.50 -2.12 -20.61
CA ARG A 77 -6.51 -1.14 -21.08
C ARG A 77 -5.12 -1.75 -21.18
N TYR A 78 -4.76 -2.66 -20.26
CA TYR A 78 -3.39 -3.11 -20.08
C TYR A 78 -3.11 -4.55 -20.51
N GLU A 79 -4.16 -5.40 -20.70
CA GLU A 79 -4.00 -6.79 -21.14
C GLU A 79 -3.28 -6.91 -22.50
N ARG A 80 -3.49 -5.95 -23.41
CA ARG A 80 -2.78 -5.90 -24.71
C ARG A 80 -1.28 -5.64 -24.60
N PHE A 81 -0.80 -5.20 -23.44
CA PHE A 81 0.62 -5.02 -23.11
C PHE A 81 1.18 -6.19 -22.28
N GLY A 82 0.47 -7.31 -22.19
CA GLY A 82 0.90 -8.50 -21.47
C GLY A 82 0.56 -8.51 -19.98
N TYR A 83 -0.19 -7.52 -19.46
CA TYR A 83 -0.62 -7.53 -18.07
C TYR A 83 -1.86 -8.40 -17.89
N VAL A 84 -1.81 -9.24 -16.87
CA VAL A 84 -2.94 -10.10 -16.48
C VAL A 84 -3.37 -9.79 -15.05
N PRO A 85 -4.65 -9.94 -14.71
CA PRO A 85 -5.10 -9.84 -13.32
C PRO A 85 -4.35 -10.84 -12.46
N ALA A 86 -3.82 -10.38 -11.33
CA ALA A 86 -3.12 -11.22 -10.38
C ALA A 86 -3.58 -10.89 -8.96
N GLY A 87 -3.67 -11.93 -8.13
CA GLY A 87 -4.12 -11.81 -6.74
C GLY A 87 -5.63 -11.62 -6.61
N ALA A 88 -6.07 -11.68 -5.38
CA ALA A 88 -7.41 -11.35 -4.93
C ALA A 88 -7.32 -10.70 -3.56
N HIS A 89 -8.23 -9.81 -3.23
CA HIS A 89 -8.34 -9.25 -1.90
C HIS A 89 -9.80 -9.31 -1.44
N TRP A 90 -9.96 -9.39 -0.14
CA TRP A 90 -11.27 -9.30 0.50
C TRP A 90 -11.45 -7.87 1.01
N GLU A 91 -12.60 -7.29 0.72
CA GLU A 91 -12.97 -6.00 1.28
C GLU A 91 -14.25 -6.16 2.10
N PHE A 92 -14.26 -5.66 3.32
CA PHE A 92 -15.45 -5.61 4.17
C PHE A 92 -15.46 -4.34 5.02
N THR A 93 -16.62 -4.02 5.59
CA THR A 93 -16.76 -2.89 6.48
C THR A 93 -16.96 -3.40 7.91
N LEU A 94 -15.99 -3.11 8.77
CA LEU A 94 -16.12 -3.32 10.20
C LEU A 94 -17.01 -2.22 10.79
N THR A 95 -18.13 -2.60 11.38
CA THR A 95 -19.06 -1.66 12.04
C THR A 95 -19.05 -1.85 13.56
N PRO A 96 -19.45 -0.84 14.36
CA PRO A 96 -19.61 -1.01 15.81
C PRO A 96 -20.49 -2.20 16.20
N ARG A 97 -21.49 -2.53 15.37
CA ARG A 97 -22.36 -3.70 15.58
C ARG A 97 -21.62 -5.02 15.54
N ASN A 98 -20.58 -5.14 14.68
CA ASN A 98 -19.80 -6.37 14.54
C ASN A 98 -18.97 -6.67 15.80
N VAL A 99 -18.63 -5.63 16.58
CA VAL A 99 -17.73 -5.74 17.73
C VAL A 99 -18.40 -5.40 19.06
N ARG A 100 -19.74 -5.21 19.09
CA ARG A 100 -20.47 -4.72 20.27
C ARG A 100 -20.29 -5.60 21.53
N ASP A 101 -20.13 -6.90 21.33
CA ASP A 101 -19.98 -7.90 22.40
C ASP A 101 -18.51 -8.27 22.64
N ILE A 102 -17.57 -7.60 21.93
CA ILE A 102 -16.13 -7.85 22.04
C ILE A 102 -15.51 -6.78 22.93
N ARG A 103 -14.77 -7.22 23.95
CA ARG A 103 -13.98 -6.33 24.80
C ARG A 103 -12.63 -6.02 24.13
N THR A 104 -12.11 -4.83 24.33
CA THR A 104 -10.76 -4.46 23.86
C THR A 104 -9.65 -5.22 24.55
N GLY A 105 -9.90 -5.74 25.77
CA GLY A 105 -8.98 -6.62 26.50
C GLY A 105 -7.58 -5.99 26.70
N GLY A 106 -7.52 -4.66 26.96
CA GLY A 106 -6.25 -3.94 27.08
C GLY A 106 -5.60 -3.53 25.76
N VAL A 107 -6.23 -3.83 24.60
CA VAL A 107 -5.75 -3.36 23.29
C VAL A 107 -6.12 -1.89 23.10
N ALA A 108 -5.13 -1.09 22.72
CA ALA A 108 -5.25 0.34 22.42
C ALA A 108 -4.41 0.71 21.20
N LEU A 109 -4.74 1.85 20.58
CA LEU A 109 -3.97 2.45 19.50
C LEU A 109 -3.34 3.77 19.98
N ALA A 110 -2.05 3.96 19.66
CA ALA A 110 -1.31 5.19 19.92
C ALA A 110 -0.52 5.58 18.67
N PRO A 111 -0.27 6.89 18.41
CA PRO A 111 0.51 7.31 17.24
C PRO A 111 1.86 6.61 17.19
N LEU A 112 2.19 5.95 16.08
CA LEU A 112 3.42 5.16 15.97
C LEU A 112 4.69 6.01 16.11
N ALA A 113 4.63 7.26 15.65
CA ALA A 113 5.75 8.20 15.69
C ALA A 113 6.06 8.74 17.09
N GLU A 114 5.22 8.47 18.09
CA GLU A 114 5.39 9.00 19.45
C GLU A 114 6.64 8.42 20.15
N TYR A 115 6.95 7.14 19.83
CA TYR A 115 8.11 6.46 20.43
C TYR A 115 9.00 5.84 19.33
N PRO A 116 10.31 6.25 19.24
CA PRO A 116 11.24 5.66 18.26
C PRO A 116 11.36 4.15 18.35
N SER A 117 11.31 3.56 19.56
CA SER A 117 11.38 2.10 19.76
C SER A 117 10.17 1.35 19.15
N TRP A 118 9.01 1.96 19.08
CA TRP A 118 7.83 1.37 18.41
C TRP A 118 8.01 1.37 16.91
N LEU A 119 8.60 2.43 16.35
CA LEU A 119 8.87 2.53 14.91
C LEU A 119 9.88 1.46 14.47
N GLU A 120 10.95 1.27 15.22
CA GLU A 120 11.93 0.20 14.99
C GLU A 120 11.26 -1.19 15.05
N SER A 121 10.44 -1.42 16.10
CA SER A 121 9.70 -2.68 16.26
C SER A 121 8.71 -2.93 15.12
N ALA A 122 8.00 -1.91 14.66
CA ALA A 122 7.07 -2.00 13.54
C ALA A 122 7.79 -2.36 12.23
N ARG A 123 8.94 -1.73 11.96
CA ARG A 123 9.78 -2.06 10.80
C ARG A 123 10.29 -3.51 10.88
N ALA A 124 10.77 -3.93 12.03
CA ALA A 124 11.22 -5.31 12.22
C ALA A 124 10.08 -6.34 12.04
N LEU A 125 8.84 -6.01 12.41
CA LEU A 125 7.67 -6.84 12.14
C LEU A 125 7.30 -6.86 10.66
N HIS A 126 7.40 -5.72 9.97
CA HIS A 126 7.17 -5.64 8.53
C HIS A 126 8.14 -6.56 7.78
N GLU A 127 9.42 -6.49 8.10
CA GLU A 127 10.47 -7.28 7.44
C GLU A 127 10.29 -8.80 7.58
N LYS A 128 9.55 -9.24 8.60
CA LYS A 128 9.22 -10.66 8.86
C LYS A 128 7.97 -11.16 8.13
N GLN A 129 7.21 -10.27 7.47
CA GLN A 129 6.02 -10.70 6.76
C GLN A 129 6.39 -11.57 5.55
N PRO A 130 5.52 -12.52 5.16
CA PRO A 130 5.78 -13.42 4.03
C PRO A 130 5.84 -12.69 2.68
N VAL A 131 5.25 -11.52 2.58
CA VAL A 131 5.33 -10.63 1.42
C VAL A 131 5.71 -9.24 1.90
N THR A 132 6.90 -8.78 1.52
CA THR A 132 7.39 -7.45 1.89
C THR A 132 8.03 -6.75 0.69
N CYS A 133 8.02 -5.43 0.72
CA CYS A 133 8.90 -4.62 -0.11
C CYS A 133 9.89 -3.86 0.79
N ALA A 134 11.09 -3.63 0.29
CA ALA A 134 12.07 -2.82 1.02
C ALA A 134 11.56 -1.38 1.19
N ARG A 135 11.47 -0.93 2.44
CA ARG A 135 11.00 0.43 2.79
C ARG A 135 12.12 1.33 3.34
N GLY A 136 13.36 0.82 3.34
CA GLY A 136 14.52 1.55 3.87
C GLY A 136 14.52 1.65 5.40
N GLY A 137 15.22 2.67 5.93
CA GLY A 137 15.28 2.92 7.37
C GLY A 137 14.00 3.54 7.94
N ASP A 138 13.98 3.82 9.24
CA ASP A 138 12.79 4.21 10.00
C ASP A 138 12.05 5.42 9.42
N ALA A 139 12.76 6.46 9.00
CA ALA A 139 12.14 7.64 8.38
C ALA A 139 11.44 7.32 7.06
N SER A 140 12.05 6.48 6.22
CA SER A 140 11.45 6.04 4.96
C SER A 140 10.27 5.09 5.21
N PHE A 141 10.38 4.20 6.20
CA PHE A 141 9.31 3.30 6.62
C PHE A 141 8.08 4.10 7.08
N LEU A 142 8.28 5.09 7.96
CA LEU A 142 7.21 5.97 8.42
C LEU A 142 6.56 6.74 7.26
N THR A 143 7.36 7.30 6.36
CA THR A 143 6.87 8.02 5.17
C THR A 143 5.99 7.12 4.27
N VAL A 144 6.36 5.84 4.12
CA VAL A 144 5.54 4.88 3.35
C VAL A 144 4.21 4.61 4.06
N LEU A 145 4.21 4.41 5.38
CA LEU A 145 2.99 4.21 6.15
C LEU A 145 2.05 5.42 6.09
N GLN A 146 2.60 6.63 6.07
CA GLN A 146 1.83 7.89 5.95
C GLN A 146 1.36 8.18 4.52
N SER A 147 1.71 7.33 3.56
CA SER A 147 1.23 7.49 2.18
C SER A 147 -0.29 7.41 2.10
N TRP A 148 -0.87 8.06 1.10
CA TRP A 148 -2.32 8.08 0.89
C TRP A 148 -3.13 8.67 2.07
N ARG A 149 -2.57 9.64 2.79
CA ARG A 149 -3.17 10.28 3.98
C ARG A 149 -3.51 9.26 5.07
N ALA A 150 -2.63 8.30 5.27
CA ALA A 150 -2.76 7.35 6.36
C ALA A 150 -2.00 7.85 7.58
N GLU A 151 -2.57 7.59 8.75
CA GLU A 151 -1.91 7.78 10.04
C GLU A 151 -1.51 6.42 10.61
N PRO A 152 -0.21 6.22 10.89
CA PRO A 152 0.28 4.97 11.46
C PRO A 152 0.13 4.97 12.98
N TYR A 153 -0.35 3.84 13.50
CA TYR A 153 -0.54 3.58 14.93
C TYR A 153 0.23 2.34 15.38
N ALA A 154 0.82 2.43 16.57
CA ALA A 154 1.19 1.24 17.34
C ALA A 154 -0.09 0.61 17.88
N VAL A 155 -0.16 -0.70 17.82
CA VAL A 155 -1.15 -1.50 18.53
C VAL A 155 -0.51 -1.95 19.83
N LEU A 156 -1.09 -1.57 20.94
CA LEU A 156 -0.62 -1.89 22.29
C LEU A 156 -1.52 -2.94 22.92
N GLN A 157 -0.92 -3.88 23.65
CA GLN A 157 -1.60 -4.79 24.56
C GLN A 157 -1.11 -4.48 25.98
N ASP A 158 -2.00 -4.02 26.85
CA ASP A 158 -1.66 -3.63 28.23
C ASP A 158 -0.47 -2.64 28.31
N GLY A 159 -0.42 -1.70 27.37
CA GLY A 159 0.65 -0.70 27.24
C GLY A 159 1.93 -1.17 26.55
N MET A 160 2.04 -2.46 26.21
CA MET A 160 3.20 -3.02 25.51
C MET A 160 2.96 -3.08 24.00
N PHE A 161 3.99 -2.81 23.20
CA PHE A 161 3.90 -2.90 21.75
C PHE A 161 3.59 -4.34 21.30
N ALA A 162 2.48 -4.52 20.59
CA ALA A 162 1.99 -5.81 20.10
C ALA A 162 1.89 -5.87 18.56
N GLY A 163 1.98 -4.73 17.88
CA GLY A 163 1.89 -4.66 16.43
C GLY A 163 1.71 -3.23 15.94
N TYR A 164 1.37 -3.07 14.68
CA TYR A 164 1.07 -1.73 14.13
C TYR A 164 -0.03 -1.80 13.07
N CYS A 165 -0.63 -0.65 12.80
CA CYS A 165 -1.54 -0.47 11.68
C CYS A 165 -1.39 0.92 11.05
N ALA A 166 -1.90 1.08 9.84
CA ALA A 166 -2.03 2.37 9.16
C ALA A 166 -3.50 2.59 8.77
N LEU A 167 -4.05 3.72 9.20
CA LEU A 167 -5.45 4.08 9.00
C LEU A 167 -5.54 5.30 8.09
N ALA A 168 -6.01 5.11 6.85
CA ALA A 168 -6.19 6.19 5.90
C ALA A 168 -7.48 6.95 6.16
N GLU A 169 -7.41 8.28 5.97
CA GLU A 169 -8.57 9.16 6.02
C GLU A 169 -9.63 8.75 5.00
N GLY A 170 -10.90 8.96 5.35
CA GLY A 170 -12.03 8.70 4.46
C GLY A 170 -13.35 8.65 5.20
N LYS A 171 -14.42 8.49 4.43
CA LYS A 171 -15.79 8.29 4.96
C LYS A 171 -16.41 7.08 4.25
N PRO A 172 -16.28 5.88 4.83
CA PRO A 172 -15.61 5.53 6.08
C PRO A 172 -14.06 5.57 5.96
N PRO A 173 -13.33 5.68 7.10
CA PRO A 173 -11.89 5.51 7.14
C PRO A 173 -11.51 4.09 6.69
N ARG A 174 -10.27 3.91 6.23
CA ARG A 174 -9.80 2.64 5.69
C ARG A 174 -8.58 2.14 6.46
N LEU A 175 -8.65 0.91 6.97
CA LEU A 175 -7.49 0.20 7.47
C LEU A 175 -6.67 -0.26 6.26
N GLN A 176 -5.53 0.39 6.06
CA GLN A 176 -4.68 0.21 4.88
C GLN A 176 -3.61 -0.87 5.10
N GLU A 177 -3.12 -0.99 6.31
CA GLU A 177 -2.14 -1.99 6.69
C GLU A 177 -2.37 -2.40 8.15
N LEU A 178 -2.20 -3.68 8.45
CA LEU A 178 -2.24 -4.23 9.81
C LEU A 178 -1.21 -5.35 9.91
N VAL A 179 -0.35 -5.28 10.90
CA VAL A 179 0.57 -6.36 11.26
C VAL A 179 0.43 -6.66 12.74
N LEU A 180 -0.15 -7.81 13.03
CA LEU A 180 -0.31 -8.38 14.37
C LEU A 180 0.31 -9.79 14.36
N PRO A 181 1.45 -10.01 15.04
CA PRO A 181 2.06 -11.33 15.14
C PRO A 181 1.16 -12.35 15.82
N ASP A 182 0.38 -11.90 16.81
CA ASP A 182 -0.60 -12.74 17.49
C ASP A 182 -2.01 -12.50 16.94
N ALA A 183 -2.50 -13.43 16.12
CA ALA A 183 -3.83 -13.38 15.55
C ALA A 183 -4.96 -13.43 16.60
N ALA A 184 -4.69 -13.91 17.83
CA ALA A 184 -5.67 -13.91 18.91
C ALA A 184 -6.08 -12.49 19.32
N LEU A 185 -5.27 -11.50 19.03
CA LEU A 185 -5.58 -10.08 19.30
C LEU A 185 -6.55 -9.46 18.27
N LEU A 186 -6.80 -10.10 17.12
CA LEU A 186 -7.65 -9.53 16.06
C LEU A 186 -9.05 -9.10 16.54
N PRO A 187 -9.80 -9.88 17.34
CA PRO A 187 -11.11 -9.43 17.83
C PRO A 187 -11.00 -8.19 18.72
N ALA A 188 -10.06 -8.19 19.66
CA ALA A 188 -9.82 -7.07 20.57
C ALA A 188 -9.33 -5.82 19.81
N PHE A 189 -8.44 -5.99 18.84
CA PHE A 189 -8.02 -4.92 17.93
C PHE A 189 -9.20 -4.34 17.16
N ALA A 190 -10.08 -5.17 16.60
CA ALA A 190 -11.25 -4.69 15.87
C ALA A 190 -12.17 -3.84 16.76
N ALA A 191 -12.38 -4.23 18.03
CA ALA A 191 -13.13 -3.44 19.00
C ALA A 191 -12.42 -2.12 19.33
N ALA A 192 -11.10 -2.15 19.56
CA ALA A 192 -10.30 -0.96 19.83
C ALA A 192 -10.29 0.00 18.62
N LEU A 193 -10.18 -0.52 17.40
CA LEU A 193 -10.24 0.27 16.16
C LEU A 193 -11.58 0.98 15.98
N ALA A 194 -12.68 0.28 16.22
CA ALA A 194 -14.02 0.86 16.15
C ALA A 194 -14.22 1.98 17.19
N GLN A 195 -13.72 1.79 18.42
CA GLN A 195 -13.74 2.82 19.46
C GLN A 195 -12.85 4.02 19.12
N HIS A 196 -11.64 3.77 18.65
CA HIS A 196 -10.66 4.80 18.29
C HIS A 196 -11.18 5.71 17.18
N THR A 197 -11.79 5.13 16.14
CA THR A 197 -12.28 5.92 15.01
C THR A 197 -13.60 6.63 15.30
N GLY A 198 -14.43 6.10 16.18
CA GLY A 198 -15.80 6.59 16.42
C GLY A 198 -16.67 6.62 15.16
N ALA A 199 -16.22 6.01 14.07
CA ALA A 199 -16.90 6.03 12.79
C ALA A 199 -18.04 5.01 12.72
N ALA A 200 -19.03 5.24 11.85
CA ALA A 200 -20.11 4.29 11.58
C ALA A 200 -19.59 2.96 10.96
N GLY A 201 -18.37 2.97 10.46
CA GLY A 201 -17.68 1.78 9.97
C GLY A 201 -16.23 2.10 9.58
N VAL A 202 -15.41 1.07 9.47
CA VAL A 202 -14.03 1.11 8.96
C VAL A 202 -13.93 0.12 7.83
N ARG A 203 -13.45 0.55 6.66
CA ARG A 203 -13.18 -0.33 5.53
C ARG A 203 -11.89 -1.09 5.79
N VAL A 204 -11.93 -2.42 5.63
CA VAL A 204 -10.78 -3.32 5.79
C VAL A 204 -10.53 -4.03 4.46
N GLN A 205 -9.28 -4.03 3.98
CA GLN A 205 -8.83 -4.68 2.76
C GLN A 205 -7.81 -5.77 3.05
#